data_1e0a6a0f9d05f3ea347116d0c1fb91b4
#
_entry.id   1e0a6a0f9d05f3ea347116d0c1fb91b4
#
_cell.length_a   1.000
_cell.length_b   1.000
_cell.length_c   1.000
_cell.angle_alpha   90.00
_cell.angle_beta   90.00
_cell.angle_gamma   90.00
#
_symmetry.space_group_name_H-M   'P 1'
#
loop_
_entity.id
_entity.type
_entity.pdbx_description
1 polymer ?
#
loop_
_entity_poly.entity_id
_entity_poly.type
_entity_poly.pdbx_seq_one_letter_code
_entity_poly.pdbx_strand_id
1 'polypeptide(L)'
;MIRKSAFLFLIVIAISCTDKSVSPLEWGKRMADSDMKRNPDPSMLDFSRSPEWSYCQGLVSLADQCLTEATGEKIYAEYALKYANDMIDDSGHIATYNMERYSLDMINSGKILFEIYRKTGNEKYRKAIFTLRDQLRHHPRTPEGGFWHKKVYTQQMWLDGIYMAAPFYARFGKEFNEPEAFNDVASQIFLIQKHTFNKTTGLNVHGWDASCSQKWADPETGKS
;
A
#
# COMPACT_ATOMS: atom_id res chain seq x y z
N MET A 1 -55.36 63.90 18.81
CA MET A 1 -54.34 63.06 19.45
C MET A 1 -54.08 61.81 18.60
N ILE A 2 -52.96 61.79 17.85
CA ILE A 2 -52.62 60.70 16.95
C ILE A 2 -51.52 59.87 17.60
N ARG A 3 -51.85 58.63 18.00
CA ARG A 3 -50.86 57.68 18.56
C ARG A 3 -50.07 57.12 17.41
N LYS A 4 -48.73 57.40 17.38
CA LYS A 4 -47.81 56.77 16.47
C LYS A 4 -47.35 55.44 17.12
N SER A 5 -47.79 54.30 16.54
CA SER A 5 -47.25 52.98 16.87
C SER A 5 -45.95 52.78 16.14
N ALA A 6 -44.85 52.64 16.87
CA ALA A 6 -43.60 52.25 16.29
C ALA A 6 -43.54 50.72 16.18
N PHE A 7 -43.46 50.21 14.95
CA PHE A 7 -43.21 48.79 14.68
C PHE A 7 -41.69 48.53 14.74
N LEU A 8 -41.29 47.77 15.73
CA LEU A 8 -39.89 47.30 15.87
C LEU A 8 -39.70 46.06 15.04
N PHE A 9 -38.98 46.17 13.91
CA PHE A 9 -38.61 45.03 13.08
C PHE A 9 -37.40 44.35 13.72
N LEU A 10 -37.58 43.19 14.35
CA LEU A 10 -36.51 42.30 14.78
C LEU A 10 -35.95 41.54 13.57
N ILE A 11 -34.79 41.93 13.08
CA ILE A 11 -34.05 41.15 12.08
C ILE A 11 -33.35 40.01 12.83
N VAL A 12 -33.88 38.80 12.74
CA VAL A 12 -33.22 37.57 13.18
C VAL A 12 -32.22 37.19 12.10
N ILE A 13 -30.96 37.48 12.33
CA ILE A 13 -29.87 36.95 11.50
C ILE A 13 -29.69 35.47 11.87
N ALA A 14 -30.26 34.58 11.08
CA ALA A 14 -29.98 33.16 11.16
C ALA A 14 -28.53 32.94 10.70
N ILE A 15 -27.62 32.85 11.65
CA ILE A 15 -26.26 32.35 11.38
C ILE A 15 -26.43 30.85 11.08
N SER A 16 -26.57 30.51 9.80
CA SER A 16 -26.46 29.13 9.36
C SER A 16 -25.00 28.71 9.53
N CYS A 17 -24.69 28.03 10.63
CA CYS A 17 -23.48 27.22 10.72
C CYS A 17 -23.60 26.10 9.68
N THR A 18 -23.18 26.38 8.46
CA THR A 18 -22.88 25.29 7.53
C THR A 18 -21.62 24.61 8.04
N ASP A 19 -21.78 23.54 8.80
CA ASP A 19 -20.68 22.59 9.02
C ASP A 19 -20.24 22.14 7.62
N LYS A 20 -19.19 22.79 7.10
CA LYS A 20 -18.54 22.30 5.90
C LYS A 20 -17.90 20.99 6.28
N SER A 21 -18.54 19.88 5.94
CA SER A 21 -17.95 18.57 6.09
C SER A 21 -16.58 18.60 5.43
N VAL A 22 -15.54 18.28 6.20
CA VAL A 22 -14.17 18.22 5.70
C VAL A 22 -14.11 17.15 4.60
N SER A 23 -13.60 17.49 3.43
CA SER A 23 -13.55 16.56 2.30
C SER A 23 -12.58 15.39 2.60
N PRO A 24 -12.77 14.22 1.97
CA PRO A 24 -11.81 13.12 2.10
C PRO A 24 -10.37 13.52 1.75
N LEU A 25 -10.19 14.37 0.74
CA LEU A 25 -8.89 14.91 0.35
C LEU A 25 -8.25 15.74 1.48
N GLU A 26 -9.04 16.60 2.10
CA GLU A 26 -8.58 17.42 3.21
C GLU A 26 -8.19 16.56 4.43
N TRP A 27 -8.94 15.49 4.70
CA TRP A 27 -8.55 14.51 5.72
C TRP A 27 -7.25 13.79 5.35
N GLY A 28 -7.06 13.41 4.08
CA GLY A 28 -5.82 12.84 3.59
C GLY A 28 -4.62 13.75 3.81
N LYS A 29 -4.76 15.05 3.47
CA LYS A 29 -3.72 16.06 3.72
C LYS A 29 -3.38 16.18 5.21
N ARG A 30 -4.37 16.34 6.06
CA ARG A 30 -4.16 16.43 7.53
C ARG A 30 -3.45 15.21 8.09
N MET A 31 -3.78 14.02 7.57
CA MET A 31 -3.13 12.78 7.98
C MET A 31 -1.67 12.78 7.56
N ALA A 32 -1.36 13.08 6.29
CA ALA A 32 0.00 13.16 5.77
C ALA A 32 0.84 14.22 6.50
N ASP A 33 0.32 15.44 6.66
CA ASP A 33 1.01 16.53 7.37
C ASP A 33 1.32 16.15 8.83
N SER A 34 0.35 15.49 9.49
CA SER A 34 0.51 15.02 10.87
C SER A 34 1.55 13.90 10.96
N ASP A 35 1.59 13.01 9.98
CA ASP A 35 2.54 11.91 9.95
C ASP A 35 3.95 12.43 9.67
N MET A 36 4.15 13.23 8.65
CA MET A 36 5.43 13.87 8.32
C MET A 36 6.00 14.69 9.48
N LYS A 37 5.13 15.37 10.24
CA LYS A 37 5.53 16.12 11.44
C LYS A 37 6.04 15.21 12.56
N ARG A 38 5.41 14.04 12.76
CA ARG A 38 5.82 13.08 13.80
C ARG A 38 7.02 12.26 13.37
N ASN A 39 7.12 11.97 12.10
CA ASN A 39 8.13 11.12 11.49
C ASN A 39 8.88 11.88 10.37
N PRO A 40 9.78 12.83 10.71
CA PRO A 40 10.54 13.59 9.71
C PRO A 40 11.42 12.71 8.81
N ASP A 41 11.70 11.50 9.28
CA ASP A 41 12.39 10.46 8.52
C ASP A 41 11.38 9.36 8.11
N PRO A 42 11.02 9.27 6.81
CA PRO A 42 10.04 8.31 6.32
C PRO A 42 10.48 6.85 6.43
N SER A 43 11.76 6.58 6.63
CA SER A 43 12.27 5.22 6.85
C SER A 43 12.00 4.69 8.26
N MET A 44 11.62 5.59 9.19
CA MET A 44 11.38 5.30 10.62
C MET A 44 9.89 5.20 10.97
N LEU A 45 9.00 5.11 9.98
CA LEU A 45 7.56 4.90 10.21
C LEU A 45 7.28 3.61 10.98
N ASP A 46 6.06 3.48 11.51
CA ASP A 46 5.57 2.30 12.22
C ASP A 46 6.37 1.96 13.49
N PHE A 47 6.76 2.99 14.24
CA PHE A 47 7.56 2.84 15.47
C PHE A 47 8.89 2.11 15.27
N SER A 48 9.41 2.09 14.05
CA SER A 48 10.73 1.50 13.75
C SER A 48 11.83 2.17 14.57
N ARG A 49 12.78 1.36 15.05
CA ARG A 49 13.94 1.84 15.82
C ARG A 49 15.15 2.14 14.94
N SER A 50 15.06 1.79 13.67
CA SER A 50 16.08 2.00 12.64
C SER A 50 15.41 2.11 11.28
N PRO A 51 16.07 2.74 10.29
CA PRO A 51 15.56 2.78 8.93
C PRO A 51 15.21 1.37 8.42
N GLU A 52 14.04 1.22 7.79
CA GLU A 52 13.53 -0.07 7.35
C GLU A 52 12.86 0.00 5.98
N TRP A 53 13.17 -0.99 5.13
CA TRP A 53 12.43 -1.26 3.91
C TRP A 53 11.27 -2.19 4.23
N SER A 54 10.07 -1.64 4.45
CA SER A 54 8.91 -2.41 4.89
C SER A 54 7.61 -1.89 4.27
N TYR A 55 6.54 -2.68 4.38
CA TYR A 55 5.25 -2.38 3.75
C TYR A 55 4.61 -1.08 4.26
N CYS A 56 4.76 -0.75 5.55
CA CYS A 56 4.20 0.48 6.12
C CYS A 56 4.78 1.72 5.46
N GLN A 57 6.10 1.80 5.35
CA GLN A 57 6.80 2.89 4.68
C GLN A 57 6.39 3.01 3.22
N GLY A 58 6.29 1.87 2.53
CA GLY A 58 5.84 1.82 1.14
C GLY A 58 4.39 2.25 0.96
N LEU A 59 3.50 1.88 1.89
CA LEU A 59 2.09 2.26 1.86
C LEU A 59 1.90 3.77 2.02
N VAL A 60 2.54 4.35 3.04
CA VAL A 60 2.49 5.81 3.30
C VAL A 60 3.09 6.56 2.13
N SER A 61 4.28 6.19 1.67
CA SER A 61 4.92 6.84 0.52
C SER A 61 4.10 6.77 -0.77
N LEU A 62 3.36 5.67 -0.99
CA LEU A 62 2.45 5.55 -2.14
C LEU A 62 1.25 6.50 -1.98
N ALA A 63 0.67 6.60 -0.77
CA ALA A 63 -0.41 7.53 -0.48
C ALA A 63 0.04 8.98 -0.68
N ASP A 64 1.27 9.33 -0.29
CA ASP A 64 1.86 10.64 -0.50
C ASP A 64 2.06 10.98 -1.99
N GLN A 65 2.48 10.00 -2.81
CA GLN A 65 2.51 10.18 -4.26
C GLN A 65 1.11 10.47 -4.83
N CYS A 66 0.08 9.69 -4.42
CA CYS A 66 -1.30 9.93 -4.82
C CYS A 66 -1.81 11.31 -4.34
N LEU A 67 -1.42 11.73 -3.14
CA LEU A 67 -1.79 13.03 -2.60
C LEU A 67 -1.16 14.18 -3.43
N THR A 68 0.10 14.01 -3.85
CA THR A 68 0.74 14.94 -4.78
C THR A 68 -0.01 15.02 -6.11
N GLU A 69 -0.45 13.89 -6.67
CA GLU A 69 -1.22 13.86 -7.92
C GLU A 69 -2.56 14.58 -7.77
N ALA A 70 -3.24 14.42 -6.62
CA ALA A 70 -4.55 15.01 -6.36
C ALA A 70 -4.48 16.52 -6.04
N THR A 71 -3.39 17.01 -5.44
CA THR A 71 -3.27 18.38 -4.93
C THR A 71 -2.32 19.27 -5.73
N GLY A 72 -1.35 18.69 -6.43
CA GLY A 72 -0.21 19.38 -7.02
C GLY A 72 0.88 19.77 -6.01
N GLU A 73 0.70 19.49 -4.71
CA GLU A 73 1.66 19.81 -3.66
C GLU A 73 2.83 18.84 -3.66
N LYS A 74 4.03 19.33 -3.97
CA LYS A 74 5.23 18.48 -4.17
C LYS A 74 5.80 17.89 -2.89
N ILE A 75 5.52 18.49 -1.74
CA ILE A 75 6.08 18.09 -0.45
C ILE A 75 5.85 16.62 -0.12
N TYR A 76 4.69 16.08 -0.49
CA TYR A 76 4.35 14.68 -0.27
C TYR A 76 5.20 13.74 -1.15
N ALA A 77 5.36 14.06 -2.45
CA ALA A 77 6.25 13.28 -3.33
C ALA A 77 7.73 13.39 -2.92
N GLU A 78 8.16 14.54 -2.39
CA GLU A 78 9.52 14.73 -1.86
C GLU A 78 9.77 13.84 -0.63
N TYR A 79 8.78 13.67 0.23
CA TYR A 79 8.85 12.76 1.38
C TYR A 79 8.98 11.30 0.92
N ALA A 80 8.17 10.86 -0.05
CA ALA A 80 8.30 9.54 -0.66
C ALA A 80 9.66 9.34 -1.38
N LEU A 81 10.17 10.38 -2.05
CA LEU A 81 11.49 10.35 -2.70
C LEU A 81 12.60 10.25 -1.66
N LYS A 82 12.48 10.94 -0.52
CA LYS A 82 13.43 10.84 0.58
C LYS A 82 13.54 9.39 1.06
N TYR A 83 12.41 8.71 1.29
CA TYR A 83 12.41 7.29 1.67
C TYR A 83 13.18 6.43 0.67
N ALA A 84 12.90 6.58 -0.63
CA ALA A 84 13.58 5.80 -1.65
C ALA A 84 15.09 6.11 -1.70
N ASN A 85 15.50 7.38 -1.50
CA ASN A 85 16.90 7.77 -1.46
C ASN A 85 17.65 7.22 -0.25
N ASP A 86 17.02 7.23 0.91
CA ASP A 86 17.64 6.76 2.15
C ASP A 86 17.81 5.23 2.15
N MET A 87 16.91 4.52 1.44
CA MET A 87 16.91 3.06 1.42
C MET A 87 17.61 2.43 0.21
N ILE A 88 17.89 3.19 -0.86
CA ILE A 88 18.48 2.65 -2.10
C ILE A 88 19.76 3.40 -2.44
N ASP A 89 20.89 2.67 -2.41
CA ASP A 89 22.18 3.22 -2.78
C ASP A 89 22.36 3.35 -4.32
N ASP A 90 23.46 3.94 -4.75
CA ASP A 90 23.74 4.19 -6.18
C ASP A 90 23.91 2.90 -7.00
N SER A 91 24.21 1.79 -6.36
CA SER A 91 24.26 0.48 -7.03
C SER A 91 22.87 -0.11 -7.28
N GLY A 92 21.83 0.41 -6.63
CA GLY A 92 20.45 -0.12 -6.60
C GLY A 92 20.24 -1.17 -5.51
N HIS A 93 21.18 -1.32 -4.58
CA HIS A 93 20.98 -2.18 -3.41
C HIS A 93 19.99 -1.52 -2.45
N ILE A 94 19.04 -2.33 -1.95
CA ILE A 94 17.98 -1.90 -1.04
C ILE A 94 18.40 -2.27 0.39
N ALA A 95 18.60 -1.27 1.23
CA ALA A 95 18.95 -1.46 2.63
C ALA A 95 17.85 -2.25 3.38
N THR A 96 18.26 -3.14 4.27
CA THR A 96 17.39 -4.04 5.05
C THR A 96 16.53 -5.03 4.27
N TYR A 97 16.48 -4.94 2.94
CA TYR A 97 15.86 -5.95 2.09
C TYR A 97 16.70 -7.23 2.05
N ASN A 98 16.03 -8.37 2.16
CA ASN A 98 16.65 -9.68 2.00
C ASN A 98 15.75 -10.60 1.18
N MET A 99 16.18 -10.91 -0.04
CA MET A 99 15.44 -11.77 -0.98
C MET A 99 15.14 -13.15 -0.40
N GLU A 100 16.07 -13.74 0.36
CA GLU A 100 15.92 -15.08 0.93
C GLU A 100 14.78 -15.22 1.94
N ARG A 101 14.24 -14.10 2.42
CA ARG A 101 13.03 -14.09 3.25
C ARG A 101 11.76 -14.37 2.43
N TYR A 102 11.81 -14.12 1.12
CA TYR A 102 10.67 -14.22 0.22
C TYR A 102 9.41 -13.59 0.84
N SER A 103 9.53 -12.36 1.34
CA SER A 103 8.42 -11.63 1.97
C SER A 103 7.71 -10.76 0.94
N LEU A 104 6.39 -10.98 0.76
CA LEU A 104 5.58 -10.13 -0.10
C LEU A 104 5.45 -8.71 0.46
N ASP A 105 5.55 -8.52 1.77
CA ASP A 105 5.54 -7.20 2.41
C ASP A 105 6.64 -6.28 1.86
N MET A 106 7.83 -6.84 1.60
CA MET A 106 8.94 -6.07 1.06
C MET A 106 8.74 -5.65 -0.39
N ILE A 107 7.89 -6.33 -1.15
CA ILE A 107 7.52 -5.95 -2.52
C ILE A 107 6.65 -4.69 -2.51
N ASN A 108 5.84 -4.49 -1.47
CA ASN A 108 4.91 -3.36 -1.38
C ASN A 108 5.60 -2.00 -1.57
N SER A 109 6.75 -1.79 -0.93
CA SER A 109 7.51 -0.55 -1.04
C SER A 109 8.04 -0.28 -2.44
N GLY A 110 8.22 -1.32 -3.25
CA GLY A 110 8.63 -1.19 -4.64
C GLY A 110 7.65 -0.45 -5.55
N LYS A 111 6.38 -0.35 -5.16
CA LYS A 111 5.35 0.33 -5.96
C LYS A 111 5.67 1.80 -6.23
N ILE A 112 6.30 2.49 -5.27
CA ILE A 112 6.66 3.90 -5.41
C ILE A 112 7.78 4.13 -6.43
N LEU A 113 8.63 3.12 -6.64
CA LEU A 113 9.84 3.26 -7.44
C LEU A 113 9.57 3.51 -8.93
N PHE A 114 8.45 3.01 -9.46
CA PHE A 114 8.09 3.23 -10.87
C PHE A 114 7.90 4.73 -11.16
N GLU A 115 7.16 5.43 -10.31
CA GLU A 115 6.94 6.86 -10.48
C GLU A 115 8.21 7.67 -10.25
N ILE A 116 9.00 7.28 -9.25
CA ILE A 116 10.30 7.91 -8.96
C ILE A 116 11.26 7.72 -10.15
N TYR A 117 11.36 6.49 -10.69
CA TYR A 117 12.19 6.21 -11.86
C TYR A 117 11.73 7.02 -13.08
N ARG A 118 10.41 7.02 -13.34
CA ARG A 118 9.83 7.79 -14.45
C ARG A 118 10.15 9.28 -14.38
N LYS A 119 10.15 9.86 -13.17
CA LYS A 119 10.42 11.30 -12.95
C LYS A 119 11.90 11.64 -12.96
N THR A 120 12.75 10.77 -12.44
CA THR A 120 14.18 11.07 -12.22
C THR A 120 15.09 10.50 -13.31
N GLY A 121 14.68 9.44 -14.00
CA GLY A 121 15.53 8.66 -14.89
C GLY A 121 16.72 7.97 -14.21
N ASN A 122 16.75 7.95 -12.87
CA ASN A 122 17.91 7.39 -12.14
C ASN A 122 17.86 5.87 -12.11
N GLU A 123 18.85 5.24 -12.71
CA GLU A 123 18.98 3.80 -12.89
C GLU A 123 19.03 3.00 -11.57
N LYS A 124 19.39 3.61 -10.45
CA LYS A 124 19.36 2.90 -9.16
C LYS A 124 17.96 2.39 -8.81
N TYR A 125 16.91 3.16 -9.10
CA TYR A 125 15.53 2.75 -8.86
C TYR A 125 15.08 1.64 -9.80
N ARG A 126 15.49 1.70 -11.07
CA ARG A 126 15.24 0.63 -12.03
C ARG A 126 15.87 -0.68 -11.57
N LYS A 127 17.13 -0.67 -11.13
CA LYS A 127 17.80 -1.85 -10.59
C LYS A 127 17.06 -2.42 -9.38
N ALA A 128 16.63 -1.56 -8.45
CA ALA A 128 15.84 -1.97 -7.29
C ALA A 128 14.50 -2.61 -7.71
N ILE A 129 13.80 -2.05 -8.69
CA ILE A 129 12.58 -2.66 -9.26
C ILE A 129 12.87 -4.06 -9.79
N PHE A 130 13.97 -4.24 -10.54
CA PHE A 130 14.33 -5.55 -11.08
C PHE A 130 14.73 -6.55 -9.98
N THR A 131 15.38 -6.12 -8.92
CA THR A 131 15.67 -6.95 -7.74
C THR A 131 14.39 -7.47 -7.09
N LEU A 132 13.39 -6.61 -6.90
CA LEU A 132 12.09 -7.00 -6.35
C LEU A 132 11.31 -7.92 -7.30
N ARG A 133 11.38 -7.68 -8.62
CA ARG A 133 10.79 -8.57 -9.62
C ARG A 133 11.46 -9.95 -9.61
N ASP A 134 12.76 -9.99 -9.40
CA ASP A 134 13.50 -11.27 -9.35
C ASP A 134 13.08 -12.11 -8.14
N GLN A 135 12.79 -11.50 -6.99
CA GLN A 135 12.15 -12.21 -5.88
C GLN A 135 10.88 -12.94 -6.34
N LEU A 136 9.99 -12.27 -7.08
CA LEU A 136 8.72 -12.87 -7.52
C LEU A 136 8.92 -14.01 -8.52
N ARG A 137 10.00 -14.02 -9.31
CA ARG A 137 10.34 -15.14 -10.20
C ARG A 137 10.67 -16.41 -9.44
N HIS A 138 11.36 -16.27 -8.32
CA HIS A 138 11.85 -17.39 -7.50
C HIS A 138 11.00 -17.62 -6.24
N HIS A 139 9.89 -16.88 -6.11
CA HIS A 139 9.05 -16.91 -4.92
C HIS A 139 8.45 -18.30 -4.71
N PRO A 140 8.54 -18.89 -3.49
CA PRO A 140 7.93 -20.17 -3.21
C PRO A 140 6.41 -20.11 -3.38
N ARG A 141 5.86 -21.24 -3.87
CA ARG A 141 4.44 -21.33 -4.23
C ARG A 141 3.80 -22.54 -3.57
N THR A 142 2.50 -22.45 -3.36
CA THR A 142 1.65 -23.60 -3.03
C THR A 142 1.58 -24.58 -4.20
N PRO A 143 1.11 -25.81 -4.01
CA PRO A 143 0.91 -26.77 -5.12
C PRO A 143 0.02 -26.24 -6.24
N GLU A 144 -0.91 -25.33 -5.96
CA GLU A 144 -1.78 -24.68 -6.94
C GLU A 144 -1.15 -23.43 -7.60
N GLY A 145 0.08 -23.07 -7.22
CA GLY A 145 0.82 -21.94 -7.82
C GLY A 145 0.70 -20.60 -7.08
N GLY A 146 -0.02 -20.55 -5.98
CA GLY A 146 -0.16 -19.34 -5.15
C GLY A 146 1.13 -18.96 -4.42
N PHE A 147 1.48 -17.69 -4.39
CA PHE A 147 2.65 -17.22 -3.64
C PHE A 147 2.47 -17.45 -2.14
N TRP A 148 3.47 -18.01 -1.47
CA TRP A 148 3.51 -17.95 -0.01
C TRP A 148 3.61 -16.49 0.44
N HIS A 149 2.96 -16.14 1.54
CA HIS A 149 3.05 -14.78 2.03
C HIS A 149 4.50 -14.40 2.44
N LYS A 150 5.20 -15.34 3.10
CA LYS A 150 6.63 -15.28 3.44
C LYS A 150 7.21 -16.68 3.48
N LYS A 151 8.53 -16.80 3.31
CA LYS A 151 9.19 -18.11 3.42
C LYS A 151 8.91 -18.83 4.74
N VAL A 152 8.83 -18.08 5.84
CA VAL A 152 8.52 -18.65 7.17
C VAL A 152 7.07 -19.09 7.33
N TYR A 153 6.19 -18.68 6.44
CA TYR A 153 4.78 -19.06 6.39
C TYR A 153 4.56 -20.07 5.27
N THR A 154 5.16 -21.26 5.44
CA THR A 154 5.15 -22.33 4.45
C THR A 154 3.73 -22.67 4.02
N GLN A 155 3.48 -22.73 2.71
CA GLN A 155 2.20 -23.08 2.09
C GLN A 155 1.03 -22.11 2.39
N GLN A 156 1.30 -20.92 2.95
CA GLN A 156 0.26 -19.98 3.34
C GLN A 156 0.12 -18.84 2.32
N MET A 157 -1.09 -18.65 1.81
CA MET A 157 -1.51 -17.42 1.14
C MET A 157 -2.31 -16.56 2.12
N TRP A 158 -2.02 -15.27 2.16
CA TRP A 158 -2.78 -14.29 2.95
C TRP A 158 -3.43 -13.27 2.03
N LEU A 159 -4.60 -12.81 2.41
CA LEU A 159 -5.41 -11.90 1.57
C LEU A 159 -4.68 -10.59 1.26
N ASP A 160 -4.01 -10.03 2.25
CA ASP A 160 -3.18 -8.82 2.09
C ASP A 160 -1.95 -9.04 1.21
N GLY A 161 -1.45 -10.29 1.07
CA GLY A 161 -0.38 -10.63 0.14
C GLY A 161 -0.69 -10.24 -1.31
N ILE A 162 -1.98 -10.28 -1.69
CA ILE A 162 -2.43 -9.78 -3.01
C ILE A 162 -2.16 -8.27 -3.11
N TYR A 163 -2.53 -7.49 -2.10
CA TYR A 163 -2.22 -6.07 -2.08
C TYR A 163 -0.73 -5.79 -2.08
N MET A 164 0.06 -6.59 -1.35
CA MET A 164 1.50 -6.41 -1.26
C MET A 164 2.20 -6.57 -2.61
N ALA A 165 1.89 -7.61 -3.36
CA ALA A 165 2.64 -8.00 -4.55
C ALA A 165 1.96 -7.71 -5.88
N ALA A 166 0.64 -7.96 -6.01
CA ALA A 166 -0.02 -7.95 -7.30
C ALA A 166 0.02 -6.60 -8.03
N PRO A 167 -0.17 -5.43 -7.38
CA PRO A 167 -0.07 -4.13 -8.06
C PRO A 167 1.35 -3.83 -8.56
N PHE A 168 2.38 -4.19 -7.79
CA PHE A 168 3.76 -4.07 -8.23
C PHE A 168 4.02 -4.94 -9.45
N TYR A 169 3.60 -6.20 -9.41
CA TYR A 169 3.85 -7.18 -10.47
C TYR A 169 3.12 -6.82 -11.77
N ALA A 170 1.84 -6.41 -11.67
CA ALA A 170 1.10 -5.94 -12.83
C ALA A 170 1.73 -4.68 -13.46
N ARG A 171 2.17 -3.73 -12.62
CA ARG A 171 2.84 -2.53 -13.09
C ARG A 171 4.18 -2.85 -13.77
N PHE A 172 4.96 -3.76 -13.20
CA PHE A 172 6.18 -4.25 -13.83
C PHE A 172 5.89 -4.84 -15.21
N GLY A 173 4.89 -5.73 -15.32
CA GLY A 173 4.48 -6.33 -16.59
C GLY A 173 4.13 -5.31 -17.67
N LYS A 174 3.46 -4.23 -17.27
CA LYS A 174 3.11 -3.12 -18.16
C LYS A 174 4.33 -2.30 -18.59
N GLU A 175 5.16 -1.89 -17.63
CA GLU A 175 6.25 -0.93 -17.87
C GLU A 175 7.47 -1.56 -18.55
N PHE A 176 7.69 -2.86 -18.33
CA PHE A 176 8.85 -3.58 -18.87
C PHE A 176 8.48 -4.68 -19.87
N ASN A 177 7.25 -4.64 -20.42
CA ASN A 177 6.76 -5.53 -21.46
C ASN A 177 6.91 -7.02 -21.11
N GLU A 178 6.43 -7.41 -19.92
CA GLU A 178 6.34 -8.79 -19.43
C GLU A 178 4.86 -9.18 -19.26
N PRO A 179 4.10 -9.44 -20.36
CA PRO A 179 2.64 -9.60 -20.34
C PRO A 179 2.19 -10.84 -19.55
N GLU A 180 3.04 -11.85 -19.38
CA GLU A 180 2.78 -13.03 -18.56
C GLU A 180 2.50 -12.69 -17.10
N ALA A 181 3.01 -11.54 -16.63
CA ALA A 181 2.75 -11.03 -15.30
C ALA A 181 1.25 -10.86 -15.01
N PHE A 182 0.46 -10.45 -16.00
CA PHE A 182 -0.98 -10.27 -15.83
C PHE A 182 -1.71 -11.59 -15.59
N ASN A 183 -1.30 -12.67 -16.29
CA ASN A 183 -1.89 -13.99 -16.08
C ASN A 183 -1.58 -14.54 -14.69
N ASP A 184 -0.34 -14.37 -14.24
CA ASP A 184 0.04 -14.80 -12.89
C ASP A 184 -0.67 -13.98 -11.80
N VAL A 185 -0.74 -12.66 -11.94
CA VAL A 185 -1.51 -11.79 -11.04
C VAL A 185 -2.98 -12.21 -10.97
N ALA A 186 -3.62 -12.47 -12.11
CA ALA A 186 -5.00 -12.97 -12.15
C ALA A 186 -5.12 -14.31 -11.42
N SER A 187 -4.18 -15.22 -11.64
CA SER A 187 -4.15 -16.52 -10.97
C SER A 187 -4.02 -16.37 -9.44
N GLN A 188 -3.17 -15.48 -8.94
CA GLN A 188 -3.06 -15.22 -7.51
C GLN A 188 -4.39 -14.73 -6.91
N ILE A 189 -5.08 -13.82 -7.60
CA ILE A 189 -6.38 -13.29 -7.16
C ILE A 189 -7.44 -14.40 -7.16
N PHE A 190 -7.51 -15.21 -8.21
CA PHE A 190 -8.48 -16.30 -8.27
C PHE A 190 -8.21 -17.40 -7.24
N LEU A 191 -6.95 -17.72 -6.97
CA LEU A 191 -6.59 -18.71 -5.96
C LEU A 191 -7.00 -18.26 -4.56
N ILE A 192 -6.64 -17.04 -4.15
CA ILE A 192 -7.04 -16.55 -2.83
C ILE A 192 -8.56 -16.45 -2.71
N GLN A 193 -9.25 -15.96 -3.75
CA GLN A 193 -10.72 -15.91 -3.78
C GLN A 193 -11.35 -17.30 -3.65
N LYS A 194 -10.85 -18.29 -4.39
CA LYS A 194 -11.32 -19.68 -4.33
C LYS A 194 -11.24 -20.24 -2.92
N HIS A 195 -10.11 -20.00 -2.24
CA HIS A 195 -9.82 -20.63 -0.96
C HIS A 195 -10.26 -19.84 0.27
N THR A 196 -10.49 -18.54 0.17
CA THR A 196 -10.84 -17.71 1.34
C THR A 196 -12.28 -17.23 1.35
N PHE A 197 -13.00 -17.30 0.22
CA PHE A 197 -14.37 -16.80 0.16
C PHE A 197 -15.33 -17.59 1.07
N ASN A 198 -16.06 -16.86 1.90
CA ASN A 198 -17.10 -17.39 2.76
C ASN A 198 -18.47 -17.04 2.18
N LYS A 199 -19.21 -18.05 1.69
CA LYS A 199 -20.51 -17.87 1.05
C LYS A 199 -21.59 -17.31 2.01
N THR A 200 -21.46 -17.58 3.31
CA THR A 200 -22.43 -17.14 4.32
C THR A 200 -22.31 -15.64 4.60
N THR A 201 -21.07 -15.13 4.66
CA THR A 201 -20.81 -13.72 4.97
C THR A 201 -20.65 -12.85 3.72
N GLY A 202 -20.38 -13.45 2.57
CA GLY A 202 -20.01 -12.75 1.33
C GLY A 202 -18.60 -12.13 1.36
N LEU A 203 -17.78 -12.46 2.38
CA LEU A 203 -16.43 -11.90 2.58
C LEU A 203 -15.36 -12.98 2.41
N ASN A 204 -14.13 -12.54 2.18
CA ASN A 204 -12.97 -13.43 2.27
C ASN A 204 -12.45 -13.47 3.71
N VAL A 205 -12.03 -14.64 4.19
CA VAL A 205 -11.22 -14.77 5.40
C VAL A 205 -9.76 -14.37 5.09
N HIS A 206 -8.98 -14.08 6.13
CA HIS A 206 -7.66 -13.48 5.94
C HIS A 206 -6.63 -14.42 5.31
N GLY A 207 -6.61 -15.69 5.71
CA GLY A 207 -5.57 -16.63 5.33
C GLY A 207 -6.09 -17.97 4.81
N TRP A 208 -5.26 -18.60 4.01
CA TRP A 208 -5.39 -19.98 3.56
C TRP A 208 -4.05 -20.71 3.70
N ASP A 209 -4.06 -21.83 4.38
CA ASP A 209 -2.96 -22.77 4.48
C ASP A 209 -3.22 -23.99 3.58
N ALA A 210 -2.52 -24.10 2.47
CA ALA A 210 -2.67 -25.22 1.54
C ALA A 210 -2.29 -26.57 2.14
N SER A 211 -1.56 -26.60 3.25
CA SER A 211 -1.19 -27.82 3.97
C SER A 211 -2.17 -28.23 5.06
N CYS A 212 -3.12 -27.35 5.42
CA CYS A 212 -4.09 -27.53 6.54
C CYS A 212 -3.42 -27.87 7.88
N SER A 213 -2.14 -27.49 8.07
CA SER A 213 -1.35 -27.91 9.23
C SER A 213 -1.19 -26.82 10.30
N GLN A 214 -1.55 -25.57 9.97
CA GLN A 214 -1.43 -24.47 10.91
C GLN A 214 -2.53 -24.54 11.98
N LYS A 215 -2.19 -24.17 13.22
CA LYS A 215 -3.13 -24.17 14.34
C LYS A 215 -4.35 -23.26 14.15
N TRP A 216 -4.21 -22.22 13.35
CA TRP A 216 -5.29 -21.26 13.04
C TRP A 216 -6.15 -21.71 11.86
N ALA A 217 -5.69 -22.67 11.06
CA ALA A 217 -6.35 -23.12 9.86
C ALA A 217 -7.39 -24.20 10.18
N ASP A 218 -8.53 -24.13 9.52
CA ASP A 218 -9.49 -25.22 9.50
C ASP A 218 -8.84 -26.49 8.91
N PRO A 219 -8.91 -27.64 9.59
CA PRO A 219 -8.18 -28.85 9.22
C PRO A 219 -8.63 -29.49 7.90
N GLU A 220 -9.80 -29.14 7.38
CA GLU A 220 -10.33 -29.68 6.12
C GLU A 220 -10.13 -28.71 4.96
N THR A 221 -10.27 -27.42 5.21
CA THR A 221 -10.29 -26.39 4.15
C THR A 221 -9.06 -25.51 4.12
N GLY A 222 -8.27 -25.50 5.19
CA GLY A 222 -7.11 -24.61 5.36
C GLY A 222 -7.45 -23.14 5.61
N LYS A 223 -8.72 -22.78 5.75
CA LYS A 223 -9.17 -21.38 5.98
C LYS A 223 -8.87 -20.90 7.39
N SER A 224 -8.60 -19.58 7.53
CA SER A 224 -8.51 -18.94 8.86
C SER A 224 -9.87 -18.66 9.47
#